data_49bd49f0dc74154dc7bf8289243dde4f
#
_entry.id   49bd49f0dc74154dc7bf8289243dde4f
#
_cell.length_a   1.000
_cell.length_b   1.000
_cell.length_c   1.000
_cell.angle_alpha   90.00
_cell.angle_beta   90.00
_cell.angle_gamma   90.00
#
_symmetry.space_group_name_H-M   'P 1'
#
loop_
_entity.id
_entity.type
_entity.pdbx_description
1 polymer ?
#
loop_
_entity_poly.entity_id
_entity_poly.type
_entity_poly.pdbx_seq_one_letter_code
_entity_poly.pdbx_strand_id
1 'polypeptide(L)'
;MNKSQILGFLLSLVLFSCTDPDLIGLEIQPESDQIVISTNSHEGVFFTELSSVKEDSVRTDENSLNLLGSFNDPIFGESKASFSTQLLLSESAIDFGENPVLVSAELSLTYAACYGDSTQQMEIEVAKLDQSIYVDSAYYSNNIQEATEVIATHSFYPYGSDPDTLGKYTLKVNLDNLGQEILNASSEDLTDNNSFIEYLKGIQIRTTSIGGSIIYFNLKDVDSKLTITYNDSLQLDLVMSSSAARINHFEQAQQLTNELGVQSMGGYNLKVVFSDTFVDSLQLLLEEKPINAAYLTFNQINETSDYSAHSDLSLVRVNADGTKVFMEDFFEGETHFGGALEDSKYTFNISKHLSMLMNNELPLEDLHLTPIGASVNANRTLFAENVELRIIFTDF
;
A
#
# COMPACT_ATOMS: atom_id res chain seq x y z
N MET A 1 -34.75 14.45 39.66
CA MET A 1 -33.54 14.30 38.85
C MET A 1 -32.39 14.99 39.57
N ASN A 2 -31.35 14.28 39.96
CA ASN A 2 -30.22 14.84 40.72
C ASN A 2 -29.34 15.72 39.80
N LYS A 3 -28.74 16.81 40.33
CA LYS A 3 -27.87 17.72 39.57
C LYS A 3 -26.77 17.00 38.77
N SER A 4 -26.32 15.82 39.22
CA SER A 4 -25.36 14.95 38.54
C SER A 4 -25.95 14.29 37.27
N GLN A 5 -27.25 13.98 37.27
CA GLN A 5 -27.92 13.37 36.07
C GLN A 5 -28.19 14.40 34.99
N ILE A 6 -28.44 15.67 35.39
CA ILE A 6 -28.62 16.81 34.46
C ILE A 6 -27.27 17.17 33.82
N LEU A 7 -26.18 17.14 34.60
CA LEU A 7 -24.82 17.41 34.09
C LEU A 7 -24.36 16.30 33.13
N GLY A 8 -24.68 15.01 33.41
CA GLY A 8 -24.39 13.89 32.52
C GLY A 8 -25.18 13.97 31.22
N PHE A 9 -26.45 14.42 31.26
CA PHE A 9 -27.28 14.58 30.05
C PHE A 9 -26.85 15.78 29.20
N LEU A 10 -26.41 16.88 29.85
CA LEU A 10 -25.81 18.02 29.12
C LEU A 10 -24.46 17.69 28.49
N LEU A 11 -23.64 16.85 29.13
CA LEU A 11 -22.33 16.43 28.58
C LEU A 11 -22.48 15.46 27.40
N SER A 12 -23.54 14.63 27.37
CA SER A 12 -23.82 13.73 26.25
C SER A 12 -24.36 14.45 25.00
N LEU A 13 -24.91 15.64 25.13
CA LEU A 13 -25.40 16.46 24.01
C LEU A 13 -24.26 17.20 23.27
N VAL A 14 -23.09 17.33 23.87
CA VAL A 14 -21.94 18.02 23.25
C VAL A 14 -21.14 17.06 22.35
N LEU A 15 -21.36 15.75 22.43
CA LEU A 15 -20.61 14.73 21.68
C LEU A 15 -21.20 14.42 20.28
N PHE A 16 -22.29 15.04 19.88
CA PHE A 16 -22.93 14.84 18.56
C PHE A 16 -22.77 16.02 17.58
N SER A 17 -21.87 16.96 17.86
CA SER A 17 -21.59 18.08 16.98
C SER A 17 -20.27 17.86 16.22
N CYS A 18 -20.16 16.78 15.48
CA CYS A 18 -19.23 16.68 14.35
C CYS A 18 -20.08 16.58 13.07
N THR A 19 -20.63 17.68 12.64
CA THR A 19 -21.00 17.90 11.24
C THR A 19 -19.80 18.55 10.57
N ASP A 20 -19.36 17.95 9.49
CA ASP A 20 -18.26 18.41 8.67
C ASP A 20 -18.53 19.86 8.25
N PRO A 21 -17.69 20.84 8.62
CA PRO A 21 -17.96 22.23 8.33
C PRO A 21 -17.98 22.54 6.83
N ASP A 22 -17.36 21.69 5.99
CA ASP A 22 -17.30 21.87 4.54
C ASP A 22 -18.61 21.51 3.83
N LEU A 23 -19.50 20.76 4.50
CA LEU A 23 -20.84 20.43 3.97
C LEU A 23 -21.93 21.44 4.37
N ILE A 24 -21.67 22.31 5.34
CA ILE A 24 -22.63 23.30 5.79
C ILE A 24 -22.74 24.42 4.74
N GLY A 25 -23.71 24.33 3.89
CA GLY A 25 -23.99 25.34 2.85
C GLY A 25 -24.17 24.76 1.45
N LEU A 26 -23.62 23.56 1.17
CA LEU A 26 -23.81 22.90 -0.13
C LEU A 26 -25.27 22.42 -0.34
N GLU A 27 -25.95 22.03 0.74
CA GLU A 27 -27.35 21.58 0.69
C GLU A 27 -28.39 22.72 0.46
N ILE A 28 -27.98 23.97 0.68
CA ILE A 28 -28.86 25.16 0.52
C ILE A 28 -28.55 25.96 -0.73
N GLN A 29 -27.53 25.53 -1.52
CA GLN A 29 -27.21 26.23 -2.76
C GLN A 29 -28.19 25.83 -3.87
N PRO A 30 -28.77 26.80 -4.64
CA PRO A 30 -29.66 26.47 -5.72
C PRO A 30 -28.97 25.57 -6.77
N GLU A 31 -29.71 24.63 -7.37
CA GLU A 31 -29.19 23.79 -8.46
C GLU A 31 -28.75 24.61 -9.68
N SER A 32 -29.25 25.87 -9.82
CA SER A 32 -28.81 26.81 -10.84
C SER A 32 -27.34 27.24 -10.72
N ASP A 33 -26.75 27.11 -9.52
CA ASP A 33 -25.41 27.59 -9.21
C ASP A 33 -24.37 26.49 -9.30
N GLN A 34 -24.69 25.38 -9.98
CA GLN A 34 -23.76 24.26 -10.20
C GLN A 34 -23.79 23.78 -11.66
N ILE A 35 -22.64 23.30 -12.12
CA ILE A 35 -22.43 22.65 -13.39
C ILE A 35 -21.83 21.26 -13.16
N VAL A 36 -22.39 20.25 -13.83
CA VAL A 36 -21.85 18.89 -13.86
C VAL A 36 -21.32 18.58 -15.26
N ILE A 37 -20.05 18.32 -15.37
CA ILE A 37 -19.34 17.93 -16.59
C ILE A 37 -18.96 16.46 -16.44
N SER A 38 -19.31 15.62 -17.39
CA SER A 38 -19.09 14.17 -17.34
C SER A 38 -18.35 13.72 -18.60
N THR A 39 -17.48 12.72 -18.47
CA THR A 39 -16.79 12.11 -19.62
C THR A 39 -17.77 11.63 -20.69
N ASN A 40 -18.91 11.05 -20.29
CA ASN A 40 -19.92 10.53 -21.23
C ASN A 40 -20.68 11.60 -22.02
N SER A 41 -20.89 12.78 -21.43
CA SER A 41 -21.68 13.87 -22.07
C SER A 41 -20.82 14.95 -22.70
N HIS A 42 -19.54 15.04 -22.36
CA HIS A 42 -18.63 16.10 -22.77
C HIS A 42 -17.26 15.56 -23.26
N GLU A 43 -17.26 14.30 -23.77
CA GLU A 43 -16.08 13.71 -24.36
C GLU A 43 -15.54 14.59 -25.51
N GLY A 44 -14.22 14.77 -25.53
CA GLY A 44 -13.53 15.60 -26.53
C GLY A 44 -13.62 17.11 -26.29
N VAL A 45 -14.51 17.59 -25.42
CA VAL A 45 -14.58 19.02 -25.05
C VAL A 45 -13.80 19.30 -23.78
N PHE A 46 -14.00 18.50 -22.73
CA PHE A 46 -13.33 18.66 -21.44
C PHE A 46 -12.37 17.51 -21.14
N PHE A 47 -12.69 16.30 -21.61
CA PHE A 47 -11.90 15.10 -21.40
C PHE A 47 -11.54 14.46 -22.72
N THR A 48 -10.28 14.00 -22.87
CA THR A 48 -9.80 13.31 -24.09
C THR A 48 -9.45 11.86 -23.85
N GLU A 49 -9.10 11.46 -22.63
CA GLU A 49 -8.70 10.10 -22.31
C GLU A 49 -9.06 9.75 -20.87
N LEU A 50 -9.54 8.53 -20.69
CA LEU A 50 -9.65 7.84 -19.42
C LEU A 50 -9.12 6.43 -19.62
N SER A 51 -8.00 6.09 -18.99
CA SER A 51 -7.31 4.81 -19.24
C SER A 51 -6.58 4.30 -18.01
N SER A 52 -6.46 2.97 -17.90
CA SER A 52 -5.57 2.35 -16.92
C SER A 52 -4.14 2.34 -17.46
N VAL A 53 -3.22 2.94 -16.73
CA VAL A 53 -1.80 2.99 -17.08
C VAL A 53 -0.98 2.19 -16.07
N LYS A 54 -0.05 1.36 -16.57
CA LYS A 54 0.81 0.57 -15.70
C LYS A 54 1.78 1.47 -14.95
N GLU A 55 1.97 1.17 -13.67
CA GLU A 55 3.03 1.77 -12.86
C GLU A 55 4.36 1.10 -13.20
N ASP A 56 5.39 1.89 -13.48
CA ASP A 56 6.72 1.34 -13.78
C ASP A 56 7.35 0.68 -12.57
N SER A 57 7.27 1.32 -11.42
CA SER A 57 7.75 0.80 -10.14
C SER A 57 7.24 1.63 -8.96
N VAL A 58 7.17 1.01 -7.78
CA VAL A 58 6.91 1.70 -6.51
C VAL A 58 8.11 1.52 -5.58
N ARG A 59 8.39 2.52 -4.77
CA ARG A 59 9.42 2.44 -3.73
C ARG A 59 8.95 1.46 -2.65
N THR A 60 9.80 0.48 -2.28
CA THR A 60 9.43 -0.66 -1.43
C THR A 60 10.39 -0.92 -0.26
N ASP A 61 11.32 -0.01 0.01
CA ASP A 61 12.14 -0.04 1.21
C ASP A 61 11.40 0.54 2.43
N GLU A 62 11.84 0.17 3.62
CA GLU A 62 11.33 0.66 4.90
C GLU A 62 9.83 0.43 5.14
N ASN A 63 9.23 -0.53 4.46
CA ASN A 63 7.81 -0.82 4.54
C ASN A 63 7.35 -1.13 5.97
N SER A 64 6.10 -0.76 6.27
CA SER A 64 5.43 -1.14 7.51
C SER A 64 5.05 -2.62 7.53
N LEU A 65 4.70 -3.18 6.37
CA LEU A 65 4.32 -4.57 6.16
C LEU A 65 5.09 -5.18 4.99
N ASN A 66 5.35 -6.48 5.07
CA ASN A 66 5.98 -7.25 4.02
C ASN A 66 4.98 -8.24 3.43
N LEU A 67 4.93 -8.29 2.11
CA LEU A 67 3.92 -9.02 1.35
C LEU A 67 4.49 -10.29 0.76
N LEU A 68 3.74 -11.40 0.87
CA LEU A 68 4.14 -12.71 0.36
C LEU A 68 2.94 -13.45 -0.23
N GLY A 69 3.09 -13.97 -1.43
CA GLY A 69 2.09 -14.84 -2.05
C GLY A 69 1.81 -14.48 -3.49
N SER A 70 0.74 -15.03 -4.03
CA SER A 70 0.29 -14.73 -5.38
C SER A 70 -1.21 -14.94 -5.51
N PHE A 71 -1.82 -14.21 -6.42
CA PHE A 71 -3.20 -14.44 -6.85
C PHE A 71 -3.33 -14.16 -8.36
N ASN A 72 -4.38 -14.71 -8.96
CA ASN A 72 -4.68 -14.47 -10.35
C ASN A 72 -6.01 -13.72 -10.47
N ASP A 73 -5.91 -12.41 -10.71
CA ASP A 73 -7.08 -11.57 -10.96
C ASP A 73 -7.60 -11.77 -12.39
N PRO A 74 -8.91 -11.97 -12.58
CA PRO A 74 -9.48 -12.19 -13.90
C PRO A 74 -9.32 -11.00 -14.86
N ILE A 75 -9.08 -9.80 -14.33
CA ILE A 75 -8.98 -8.54 -15.09
C ILE A 75 -7.52 -8.09 -15.21
N PHE A 76 -6.80 -8.03 -14.09
CA PHE A 76 -5.42 -7.55 -14.04
C PHE A 76 -4.36 -8.63 -14.25
N GLY A 77 -4.76 -9.92 -14.19
CA GLY A 77 -3.86 -11.05 -14.34
C GLY A 77 -3.14 -11.45 -13.07
N GLU A 78 -2.07 -12.22 -13.23
CA GLU A 78 -1.30 -12.76 -12.10
C GLU A 78 -0.49 -11.65 -11.41
N SER A 79 -0.59 -11.64 -10.09
CA SER A 79 0.19 -10.78 -9.21
C SER A 79 0.94 -11.62 -8.20
N LYS A 80 2.25 -11.36 -8.04
CA LYS A 80 3.11 -12.03 -7.05
C LYS A 80 3.79 -11.01 -6.16
N ALA A 81 3.92 -11.37 -4.88
CA ALA A 81 4.70 -10.65 -3.90
C ALA A 81 5.71 -11.57 -3.24
N SER A 82 6.90 -11.05 -3.05
CA SER A 82 7.98 -11.63 -2.25
C SER A 82 8.67 -10.52 -1.46
N PHE A 83 9.50 -10.87 -0.51
CA PHE A 83 10.26 -9.86 0.20
C PHE A 83 11.66 -10.34 0.57
N SER A 84 12.56 -9.38 0.71
CA SER A 84 13.91 -9.57 1.26
C SER A 84 14.05 -8.84 2.59
N THR A 85 14.76 -9.43 3.54
CA THR A 85 15.01 -8.83 4.85
C THR A 85 16.37 -9.20 5.40
N GLN A 86 16.98 -8.27 6.14
CA GLN A 86 18.11 -8.60 7.01
C GLN A 86 17.62 -9.34 8.26
N LEU A 87 18.51 -10.18 8.80
CA LEU A 87 18.42 -10.72 10.14
C LEU A 87 19.54 -10.07 10.95
N LEU A 88 19.19 -9.43 12.06
CA LEU A 88 20.14 -8.71 12.90
C LEU A 88 20.31 -9.43 14.24
N LEU A 89 21.53 -9.44 14.76
CA LEU A 89 21.80 -9.92 16.11
C LEU A 89 21.02 -9.10 17.14
N SER A 90 20.37 -9.78 18.08
CA SER A 90 19.67 -9.10 19.19
C SER A 90 20.65 -8.51 20.23
N GLU A 91 21.88 -8.99 20.27
CA GLU A 91 22.96 -8.53 21.11
C GLU A 91 24.31 -8.60 20.37
N SER A 92 25.34 -7.95 20.85
CA SER A 92 26.66 -7.91 20.24
C SER A 92 27.63 -8.86 20.93
N ALA A 93 28.72 -9.20 20.24
CA ALA A 93 29.79 -10.06 20.76
C ALA A 93 29.29 -11.44 21.25
N ILE A 94 28.50 -12.09 20.38
CA ILE A 94 27.95 -13.43 20.65
C ILE A 94 29.09 -14.46 20.78
N ASP A 95 29.04 -15.24 21.85
CA ASP A 95 29.93 -16.38 22.06
C ASP A 95 29.08 -17.62 22.39
N PHE A 96 29.05 -18.59 21.50
CA PHE A 96 28.34 -19.85 21.70
C PHE A 96 29.09 -20.87 22.57
N GLY A 97 30.34 -20.57 22.97
CA GLY A 97 31.19 -21.49 23.67
C GLY A 97 31.85 -22.57 22.79
N GLU A 98 32.44 -23.56 23.41
CA GLU A 98 33.09 -24.66 22.68
C GLU A 98 32.07 -25.71 22.22
N ASN A 99 32.08 -26.04 20.90
CA ASN A 99 31.24 -27.06 20.27
C ASN A 99 29.74 -26.92 20.56
N PRO A 100 29.10 -25.79 20.19
CA PRO A 100 27.68 -25.61 20.38
C PRO A 100 26.88 -26.64 19.58
N VAL A 101 25.84 -27.19 20.19
CA VAL A 101 24.94 -28.18 19.58
C VAL A 101 23.60 -27.55 19.27
N LEU A 102 23.22 -27.53 17.99
CA LEU A 102 21.90 -27.05 17.55
C LEU A 102 20.80 -27.95 18.10
N VAL A 103 19.75 -27.34 18.66
CA VAL A 103 18.50 -28.01 19.00
C VAL A 103 17.44 -27.72 17.91
N SER A 104 17.28 -26.44 17.55
CA SER A 104 16.38 -26.02 16.49
C SER A 104 16.70 -24.59 16.03
N ALA A 105 16.33 -24.26 14.78
CA ALA A 105 16.28 -22.88 14.31
C ALA A 105 14.93 -22.65 13.62
N GLU A 106 14.09 -21.80 14.19
CA GLU A 106 12.73 -21.54 13.74
C GLU A 106 12.56 -20.07 13.37
N LEU A 107 12.26 -19.81 12.08
CA LEU A 107 11.84 -18.49 11.61
C LEU A 107 10.34 -18.34 11.87
N SER A 108 9.97 -17.32 12.62
CA SER A 108 8.59 -16.93 12.92
C SER A 108 8.26 -15.62 12.24
N LEU A 109 7.11 -15.55 11.56
CA LEU A 109 6.61 -14.37 10.87
C LEU A 109 5.17 -14.10 11.31
N THR A 110 4.94 -12.95 11.95
CA THR A 110 3.63 -12.56 12.48
C THR A 110 2.73 -12.03 11.37
N TYR A 111 1.54 -12.61 11.23
CA TYR A 111 0.52 -12.13 10.29
C TYR A 111 -0.04 -10.78 10.74
N ALA A 112 -0.26 -9.89 9.76
CA ALA A 112 -1.05 -8.67 9.93
C ALA A 112 -2.40 -8.80 9.25
N ALA A 113 -2.44 -9.33 8.01
CA ALA A 113 -3.65 -9.51 7.23
C ALA A 113 -3.44 -10.55 6.11
N CYS A 114 -4.52 -10.87 5.40
CA CYS A 114 -4.50 -11.66 4.18
C CYS A 114 -5.50 -11.06 3.19
N TYR A 115 -5.12 -10.98 1.91
CA TYR A 115 -5.92 -10.49 0.80
C TYR A 115 -6.15 -11.64 -0.19
N GLY A 116 -7.41 -11.85 -0.61
CA GLY A 116 -7.79 -12.94 -1.50
C GLY A 116 -8.20 -14.21 -0.78
N ASP A 117 -8.14 -15.35 -1.47
CA ASP A 117 -8.61 -16.66 -0.97
C ASP A 117 -7.56 -17.34 -0.08
N SER A 118 -7.76 -17.27 1.23
CA SER A 118 -6.88 -17.88 2.24
C SER A 118 -7.06 -19.41 2.38
N THR A 119 -8.00 -20.03 1.65
CA THR A 119 -8.26 -21.48 1.75
C THR A 119 -7.32 -22.32 0.87
N GLN A 120 -6.53 -21.68 0.01
CA GLN A 120 -5.59 -22.36 -0.87
C GLN A 120 -4.23 -22.52 -0.20
N GLN A 121 -3.61 -23.68 -0.46
CA GLN A 121 -2.27 -23.96 0.03
C GLN A 121 -1.24 -23.09 -0.69
N MET A 122 -0.31 -22.55 0.08
CA MET A 122 0.84 -21.79 -0.43
C MET A 122 2.12 -22.58 -0.21
N GLU A 123 3.00 -22.55 -1.22
CA GLU A 123 4.35 -23.09 -1.13
C GLU A 123 5.36 -21.95 -1.26
N ILE A 124 6.34 -21.92 -0.38
CA ILE A 124 7.36 -20.88 -0.33
C ILE A 124 8.77 -21.46 -0.30
N GLU A 125 9.69 -20.65 -0.76
CA GLU A 125 11.14 -20.84 -0.59
C GLU A 125 11.71 -19.72 0.28
N VAL A 126 12.64 -20.10 1.15
CA VAL A 126 13.54 -19.18 1.83
C VAL A 126 14.92 -19.35 1.22
N ALA A 127 15.51 -18.27 0.73
CA ALA A 127 16.84 -18.28 0.09
C ALA A 127 17.74 -17.22 0.72
N LYS A 128 19.07 -17.46 0.74
CA LYS A 128 20.04 -16.45 1.17
C LYS A 128 20.25 -15.41 0.06
N LEU A 129 20.35 -14.15 0.45
CA LEU A 129 20.71 -13.07 -0.48
C LEU A 129 22.17 -13.19 -0.94
N ASP A 130 22.39 -12.99 -2.23
CA ASP A 130 23.73 -13.03 -2.83
C ASP A 130 24.50 -11.73 -2.58
N GLN A 131 23.78 -10.63 -2.28
CA GLN A 131 24.33 -9.31 -1.98
C GLN A 131 23.68 -8.70 -0.73
N SER A 132 24.45 -7.93 0.02
CA SER A 132 23.93 -7.19 1.18
C SER A 132 22.94 -6.12 0.74
N ILE A 133 21.89 -5.93 1.54
CA ILE A 133 20.92 -4.85 1.41
C ILE A 133 21.12 -3.89 2.57
N TYR A 134 20.81 -2.60 2.37
CA TYR A 134 21.08 -1.55 3.35
C TYR A 134 19.86 -0.69 3.59
N VAL A 135 19.59 -0.34 4.85
CA VAL A 135 18.43 0.45 5.24
C VAL A 135 18.43 1.85 4.64
N ASP A 136 19.62 2.44 4.41
CA ASP A 136 19.76 3.79 3.86
C ASP A 136 19.67 3.84 2.32
N SER A 137 19.44 2.70 1.66
CA SER A 137 19.37 2.61 0.20
C SER A 137 17.93 2.58 -0.28
N ALA A 138 17.65 3.26 -1.38
CA ALA A 138 16.34 3.21 -2.01
C ALA A 138 16.18 1.94 -2.85
N TYR A 139 15.09 1.21 -2.64
CA TYR A 139 14.73 0.01 -3.40
C TYR A 139 13.35 0.16 -4.02
N TYR A 140 13.18 -0.45 -5.18
CA TYR A 140 11.96 -0.37 -5.97
C TYR A 140 11.42 -1.79 -6.27
N SER A 141 10.12 -1.89 -6.45
CA SER A 141 9.39 -3.16 -6.60
C SER A 141 9.87 -4.05 -7.74
N ASN A 142 10.40 -3.45 -8.82
CA ASN A 142 10.90 -4.14 -10.01
C ASN A 142 12.38 -4.53 -9.94
N ASN A 143 13.09 -4.16 -8.87
CA ASN A 143 14.50 -4.52 -8.66
C ASN A 143 14.59 -5.66 -7.63
N ILE A 144 14.32 -6.89 -8.10
CA ILE A 144 14.36 -8.09 -7.26
C ILE A 144 15.81 -8.42 -6.91
N GLN A 145 16.07 -8.58 -5.62
CA GLN A 145 17.41 -8.95 -5.14
C GLN A 145 17.70 -10.42 -5.48
N GLU A 146 18.91 -10.69 -5.97
CA GLU A 146 19.35 -12.06 -6.26
C GLU A 146 19.50 -12.89 -4.98
N ALA A 147 18.93 -14.11 -5.01
CA ALA A 147 18.97 -15.06 -3.92
C ALA A 147 18.94 -16.48 -4.51
N THR A 148 20.13 -17.03 -4.77
CA THR A 148 20.28 -18.29 -5.53
C THR A 148 20.31 -19.54 -4.64
N GLU A 149 20.77 -19.40 -3.39
CA GLU A 149 20.86 -20.52 -2.45
C GLU A 149 19.57 -20.68 -1.66
N VAL A 150 18.71 -21.64 -2.07
CA VAL A 150 17.50 -22.01 -1.32
C VAL A 150 17.91 -22.84 -0.09
N ILE A 151 17.55 -22.36 1.10
CA ILE A 151 17.87 -23.00 2.39
C ILE A 151 16.70 -23.72 3.02
N ALA A 152 15.46 -23.41 2.62
CA ALA A 152 14.25 -24.12 3.03
C ALA A 152 13.13 -23.98 2.01
N THR A 153 12.25 -24.98 1.98
CA THR A 153 10.93 -24.93 1.33
C THR A 153 9.88 -25.26 2.38
N HIS A 154 8.73 -24.61 2.30
CA HIS A 154 7.64 -24.83 3.26
C HIS A 154 6.30 -24.69 2.59
N SER A 155 5.36 -25.61 2.91
CA SER A 155 3.99 -25.57 2.41
C SER A 155 3.02 -25.40 3.58
N PHE A 156 2.10 -24.46 3.47
CA PHE A 156 1.15 -24.14 4.53
C PHE A 156 -0.16 -23.58 3.96
N TYR A 157 -1.18 -23.52 4.79
CA TYR A 157 -2.41 -22.77 4.51
C TYR A 157 -2.37 -21.45 5.29
N PRO A 158 -2.70 -20.31 4.66
CA PRO A 158 -2.87 -19.06 5.42
C PRO A 158 -3.82 -19.26 6.59
N TYR A 159 -3.43 -18.82 7.79
CA TYR A 159 -4.16 -19.07 9.04
C TYR A 159 -4.40 -20.55 9.37
N GLY A 160 -3.65 -21.49 8.80
CA GLY A 160 -3.80 -22.93 9.01
C GLY A 160 -3.34 -23.44 10.38
N SER A 161 -2.66 -22.59 11.17
CA SER A 161 -2.30 -22.85 12.57
C SER A 161 -3.27 -22.15 13.52
N ASP A 162 -3.42 -22.67 14.75
CA ASP A 162 -4.15 -21.95 15.77
C ASP A 162 -3.43 -20.65 16.15
N PRO A 163 -4.19 -19.57 16.43
CA PRO A 163 -3.59 -18.35 16.96
C PRO A 163 -3.04 -18.58 18.37
N ASP A 164 -2.13 -17.71 18.79
CA ASP A 164 -1.65 -17.69 20.16
C ASP A 164 -2.74 -17.22 21.16
N THR A 165 -2.41 -17.11 22.43
CA THR A 165 -3.34 -16.67 23.49
C THR A 165 -3.81 -15.22 23.33
N LEU A 166 -3.15 -14.42 22.47
CA LEU A 166 -3.50 -13.03 22.13
C LEU A 166 -4.26 -12.95 20.80
N GLY A 167 -4.52 -14.08 20.14
CA GLY A 167 -5.19 -14.12 18.84
C GLY A 167 -4.25 -13.84 17.65
N LYS A 168 -2.93 -13.84 17.84
CA LYS A 168 -1.96 -13.65 16.78
C LYS A 168 -1.71 -14.96 16.03
N TYR A 169 -1.69 -14.88 14.71
CA TYR A 169 -1.24 -15.94 13.84
C TYR A 169 0.24 -15.75 13.47
N THR A 170 0.97 -16.84 13.40
CA THR A 170 2.40 -16.83 13.07
C THR A 170 2.71 -17.97 12.09
N LEU A 171 3.37 -17.64 11.00
CA LEU A 171 3.99 -18.65 10.12
C LEU A 171 5.33 -19.06 10.73
N LYS A 172 5.55 -20.37 10.85
CA LYS A 172 6.78 -20.95 11.37
C LYS A 172 7.47 -21.78 10.30
N VAL A 173 8.74 -21.50 10.05
CA VAL A 173 9.57 -22.20 9.06
C VAL A 173 10.84 -22.72 9.72
N ASN A 174 11.12 -24.01 9.56
CA ASN A 174 12.36 -24.60 10.05
C ASN A 174 13.55 -24.15 9.17
N LEU A 175 14.59 -23.60 9.82
CA LEU A 175 15.85 -23.18 9.21
C LEU A 175 17.06 -23.79 9.91
N ASP A 176 17.00 -25.07 10.31
CA ASP A 176 18.07 -25.73 11.08
C ASP A 176 19.43 -25.66 10.38
N ASN A 177 19.46 -25.76 9.03
CA ASN A 177 20.73 -25.63 8.29
C ASN A 177 21.36 -24.23 8.47
N LEU A 178 20.56 -23.17 8.40
CA LEU A 178 21.02 -21.79 8.65
C LEU A 178 21.43 -21.63 10.13
N GLY A 179 20.65 -22.19 11.05
CA GLY A 179 20.99 -22.18 12.47
C GLY A 179 22.33 -22.82 12.76
N GLN A 180 22.63 -24.00 12.16
CA GLN A 180 23.90 -24.66 12.28
C GLN A 180 25.06 -23.85 11.65
N GLU A 181 24.82 -23.21 10.52
CA GLU A 181 25.79 -22.32 9.87
C GLU A 181 26.14 -21.15 10.80
N ILE A 182 25.16 -20.49 11.42
CA ILE A 182 25.36 -19.37 12.35
C ILE A 182 26.09 -19.81 13.62
N LEU A 183 25.77 -21.00 14.17
CA LEU A 183 26.50 -21.53 15.30
C LEU A 183 28.00 -21.79 15.01
N ASN A 184 28.36 -22.00 13.75
CA ASN A 184 29.73 -22.20 13.29
C ASN A 184 30.41 -20.91 12.81
N ALA A 185 29.73 -19.77 12.88
CA ALA A 185 30.27 -18.47 12.47
C ALA A 185 31.47 -18.08 13.36
N SER A 186 32.39 -17.31 12.80
CA SER A 186 33.53 -16.82 13.54
C SER A 186 33.12 -15.75 14.58
N SER A 187 33.89 -15.56 15.62
CA SER A 187 33.68 -14.51 16.60
C SER A 187 33.77 -13.10 15.97
N GLU A 188 34.49 -12.95 14.86
CA GLU A 188 34.58 -11.70 14.11
C GLU A 188 33.26 -11.39 13.42
N ASP A 189 32.60 -12.39 12.82
CA ASP A 189 31.29 -12.25 12.16
C ASP A 189 30.18 -11.93 13.17
N LEU A 190 30.31 -12.35 14.43
CA LEU A 190 29.32 -12.20 15.50
C LEU A 190 29.61 -11.00 16.43
N THR A 191 30.55 -10.13 16.08
CA THR A 191 30.96 -8.99 16.92
C THR A 191 29.88 -7.95 17.02
N ASP A 192 29.26 -7.59 15.89
CA ASP A 192 28.20 -6.60 15.78
C ASP A 192 27.37 -6.80 14.50
N ASN A 193 26.32 -6.02 14.33
CA ASN A 193 25.45 -6.13 13.17
C ASN A 193 26.13 -5.73 11.85
N ASN A 194 27.14 -4.87 11.84
CA ASN A 194 27.85 -4.55 10.60
C ASN A 194 28.63 -5.75 10.07
N SER A 195 29.37 -6.43 10.97
CA SER A 195 30.09 -7.66 10.63
C SER A 195 29.11 -8.78 10.25
N PHE A 196 28.01 -8.92 11.00
CA PHE A 196 27.02 -9.96 10.75
C PHE A 196 26.31 -9.81 9.42
N ILE A 197 25.97 -8.58 8.98
CA ILE A 197 25.35 -8.30 7.67
C ILE A 197 26.29 -8.67 6.51
N GLU A 198 27.60 -8.52 6.67
CA GLU A 198 28.56 -8.96 5.64
C GLU A 198 28.69 -10.48 5.59
N TYR A 199 28.54 -11.16 6.73
CA TYR A 199 28.52 -12.62 6.82
C TYR A 199 27.21 -13.20 6.29
N LEU A 200 26.05 -12.79 6.86
CA LEU A 200 24.70 -13.17 6.42
C LEU A 200 24.00 -11.95 5.82
N LYS A 201 24.07 -11.83 4.52
CA LYS A 201 23.57 -10.66 3.76
C LYS A 201 22.07 -10.43 3.90
N GLY A 202 21.34 -11.44 4.38
CA GLY A 202 19.90 -11.46 4.57
C GLY A 202 19.25 -12.67 3.90
N ILE A 203 17.94 -12.70 3.96
CA ILE A 203 17.12 -13.75 3.35
C ILE A 203 16.05 -13.13 2.44
N GLN A 204 15.68 -13.88 1.40
CA GLN A 204 14.51 -13.62 0.58
C GLN A 204 13.48 -14.72 0.82
N ILE A 205 12.22 -14.34 0.96
CA ILE A 205 11.10 -15.29 1.05
C ILE A 205 10.19 -15.04 -0.16
N ARG A 206 9.95 -16.07 -0.95
CA ARG A 206 9.18 -16.01 -2.18
C ARG A 206 8.22 -17.18 -2.32
N THR A 207 7.10 -16.98 -3.01
CA THR A 207 6.17 -18.06 -3.36
C THR A 207 6.59 -18.77 -4.64
N THR A 208 6.46 -20.10 -4.66
CA THR A 208 6.67 -20.93 -5.84
C THR A 208 5.36 -21.41 -6.44
N SER A 209 4.26 -21.29 -5.71
CA SER A 209 2.91 -21.67 -6.17
C SER A 209 2.15 -20.47 -6.73
N ILE A 210 1.29 -20.73 -7.72
CA ILE A 210 0.21 -19.82 -8.08
C ILE A 210 -0.86 -20.01 -7.03
N GLY A 211 -0.94 -19.06 -6.08
CA GLY A 211 -1.84 -19.12 -4.94
C GLY A 211 -3.14 -18.37 -5.14
N GLY A 212 -3.92 -18.25 -4.07
CA GLY A 212 -5.16 -17.49 -4.03
C GLY A 212 -5.06 -16.18 -3.25
N SER A 213 -3.92 -15.90 -2.59
CA SER A 213 -3.84 -14.81 -1.64
C SER A 213 -2.44 -14.20 -1.51
N ILE A 214 -2.42 -12.96 -1.02
CA ILE A 214 -1.24 -12.25 -0.52
C ILE A 214 -1.37 -12.12 1.00
N ILE A 215 -0.35 -12.57 1.71
CA ILE A 215 -0.25 -12.44 3.17
C ILE A 215 0.56 -11.19 3.48
N TYR A 216 0.12 -10.44 4.47
CA TYR A 216 0.82 -9.29 5.02
C TYR A 216 1.48 -9.70 6.34
N PHE A 217 2.80 -9.57 6.41
CA PHE A 217 3.57 -9.85 7.62
C PHE A 217 4.06 -8.57 8.28
N ASN A 218 3.92 -8.51 9.60
CA ASN A 218 4.54 -7.46 10.41
C ASN A 218 5.92 -7.93 10.91
N LEU A 219 6.98 -7.67 10.15
CA LEU A 219 8.34 -8.05 10.55
C LEU A 219 8.92 -7.19 11.69
N LYS A 220 8.23 -6.09 12.06
CA LYS A 220 8.59 -5.25 13.21
C LYS A 220 8.03 -5.79 14.53
N ASP A 221 7.10 -6.75 14.48
CA ASP A 221 6.57 -7.41 15.67
C ASP A 221 7.69 -8.20 16.38
N VAL A 222 7.68 -8.21 17.70
CA VAL A 222 8.70 -8.88 18.52
C VAL A 222 8.73 -10.40 18.32
N ASP A 223 7.60 -10.97 17.86
CA ASP A 223 7.47 -12.40 17.57
C ASP A 223 7.92 -12.75 16.13
N SER A 224 8.22 -11.74 15.29
CA SER A 224 8.81 -11.93 13.96
C SER A 224 10.34 -11.95 14.09
N LYS A 225 10.93 -13.16 14.13
CA LYS A 225 12.35 -13.39 14.37
C LYS A 225 12.79 -14.80 13.96
N LEU A 226 14.06 -15.01 13.79
CA LEU A 226 14.67 -16.34 13.77
C LEU A 226 15.21 -16.65 15.18
N THR A 227 14.66 -17.67 15.82
CA THR A 227 15.15 -18.16 17.13
C THR A 227 16.01 -19.40 16.93
N ILE A 228 17.28 -19.32 17.33
CA ILE A 228 18.21 -20.45 17.33
C ILE A 228 18.31 -20.96 18.76
N THR A 229 17.86 -22.20 18.99
CA THR A 229 17.98 -22.90 20.29
C THR A 229 19.15 -23.84 20.21
N TYR A 230 20.06 -23.78 21.19
CA TYR A 230 21.28 -24.58 21.24
C TYR A 230 21.65 -25.00 22.69
N ASN A 231 22.50 -26.00 22.84
CA ASN A 231 22.97 -26.51 24.13
C ASN A 231 21.82 -26.70 25.13
N ASP A 232 20.83 -27.52 24.75
CA ASP A 232 19.59 -27.84 25.47
C ASP A 232 18.55 -26.73 25.45
N SER A 233 18.83 -25.51 25.88
CA SER A 233 17.82 -24.46 26.06
C SER A 233 18.34 -23.03 25.90
N LEU A 234 19.59 -22.80 25.57
CA LEU A 234 20.10 -21.47 25.26
C LEU A 234 19.48 -20.96 23.95
N GLN A 235 19.23 -19.68 23.87
CA GLN A 235 18.60 -19.09 22.69
C GLN A 235 19.35 -17.85 22.22
N LEU A 236 19.47 -17.72 20.90
CA LEU A 236 19.80 -16.49 20.21
C LEU A 236 18.65 -16.11 19.32
N ASP A 237 18.15 -14.90 19.45
CA ASP A 237 17.17 -14.31 18.53
C ASP A 237 17.88 -13.43 17.50
N LEU A 238 17.54 -13.64 16.22
CA LEU A 238 17.86 -12.73 15.14
C LEU A 238 16.60 -11.99 14.73
N VAL A 239 16.63 -10.66 14.80
CA VAL A 239 15.47 -9.81 14.65
C VAL A 239 15.41 -9.14 13.28
N MET A 240 14.18 -8.85 12.81
CA MET A 240 13.90 -8.15 11.56
C MET A 240 13.32 -6.74 11.82
N SER A 241 13.45 -6.24 13.07
CA SER A 241 12.84 -4.99 13.53
C SER A 241 13.56 -3.74 13.00
N SER A 242 13.17 -2.59 13.48
CA SER A 242 13.36 -1.22 12.99
C SER A 242 14.63 -0.87 12.20
N SER A 243 15.78 -1.42 12.54
CA SER A 243 17.06 -1.13 11.87
C SER A 243 17.44 -2.12 10.76
N ALA A 244 16.65 -3.18 10.55
CA ALA A 244 16.85 -4.12 9.46
C ALA A 244 16.28 -3.54 8.14
N ALA A 245 17.02 -3.67 7.05
CA ALA A 245 16.49 -3.41 5.72
C ALA A 245 15.42 -4.45 5.37
N ARG A 246 14.28 -3.99 4.83
CA ARG A 246 13.15 -4.82 4.39
C ARG A 246 12.64 -4.27 3.07
N ILE A 247 12.51 -5.13 2.08
CA ILE A 247 12.17 -4.74 0.70
C ILE A 247 11.07 -5.66 0.20
N ASN A 248 9.97 -5.10 -0.32
CA ASN A 248 8.98 -5.87 -1.05
C ASN A 248 9.33 -5.89 -2.54
N HIS A 249 9.10 -7.04 -3.18
CA HIS A 249 9.27 -7.25 -4.61
C HIS A 249 7.93 -7.66 -5.20
N PHE A 250 7.56 -7.06 -6.34
CA PHE A 250 6.29 -7.35 -6.99
C PHE A 250 6.52 -7.73 -8.45
N GLU A 251 5.83 -8.78 -8.86
CA GLU A 251 5.74 -9.22 -10.25
C GLU A 251 4.27 -9.17 -10.67
N GLN A 252 3.99 -8.46 -11.76
CA GLN A 252 2.66 -8.26 -12.28
C GLN A 252 2.60 -8.75 -13.73
N ALA A 253 1.71 -9.70 -14.04
CA ALA A 253 1.43 -10.06 -15.41
C ALA A 253 0.84 -8.86 -16.17
N GLN A 254 1.26 -8.69 -17.41
CA GLN A 254 0.65 -7.67 -18.27
C GLN A 254 -0.62 -8.25 -18.90
N GLN A 255 -1.73 -8.15 -18.20
CA GLN A 255 -3.02 -8.46 -18.78
C GLN A 255 -3.80 -7.15 -18.90
N LEU A 256 -3.81 -6.60 -20.10
CA LEU A 256 -4.66 -5.45 -20.42
C LEU A 256 -6.03 -5.98 -20.81
N THR A 257 -7.00 -5.72 -19.99
CA THR A 257 -8.39 -5.73 -20.38
C THR A 257 -8.80 -4.28 -20.71
N ASN A 258 -9.92 -4.09 -21.41
CA ASN A 258 -10.46 -2.75 -21.68
C ASN A 258 -11.12 -2.13 -20.44
N GLU A 259 -10.90 -2.70 -19.27
CA GLU A 259 -11.47 -2.24 -18.01
C GLU A 259 -10.64 -1.10 -17.42
N LEU A 260 -11.33 -0.20 -16.72
CA LEU A 260 -10.70 0.89 -16.00
C LEU A 260 -10.46 0.50 -14.54
N GLY A 261 -9.23 0.64 -14.07
CA GLY A 261 -8.92 0.25 -12.71
C GLY A 261 -7.61 0.75 -12.17
N VAL A 262 -7.50 0.65 -10.84
CA VAL A 262 -6.31 0.93 -10.05
C VAL A 262 -5.92 -0.34 -9.30
N GLN A 263 -4.64 -0.66 -9.28
CA GLN A 263 -4.10 -1.84 -8.59
C GLN A 263 -2.81 -1.49 -7.86
N SER A 264 -2.73 -1.88 -6.60
CA SER A 264 -1.51 -1.79 -5.77
C SER A 264 -0.37 -2.71 -6.27
N MET A 265 0.71 -2.82 -5.52
CA MET A 265 1.88 -3.65 -5.82
C MET A 265 2.57 -3.30 -7.16
N GLY A 266 2.59 -2.01 -7.54
CA GLY A 266 3.14 -1.60 -8.84
C GLY A 266 2.28 -2.03 -10.03
N GLY A 267 0.97 -2.20 -9.84
CA GLY A 267 0.00 -2.57 -10.86
C GLY A 267 -0.38 -1.40 -11.76
N TYR A 268 -1.58 -0.85 -11.58
CA TYR A 268 -2.15 0.16 -12.47
C TYR A 268 -2.63 1.40 -11.72
N ASN A 269 -2.50 2.56 -12.37
CA ASN A 269 -3.15 3.82 -12.01
C ASN A 269 -4.23 4.15 -13.04
N LEU A 270 -5.24 4.94 -12.66
CA LEU A 270 -6.23 5.44 -13.58
C LEU A 270 -5.82 6.85 -14.02
N LYS A 271 -5.54 7.01 -15.31
CA LYS A 271 -5.17 8.27 -15.94
C LYS A 271 -6.40 9.01 -16.45
N VAL A 272 -6.47 10.31 -16.17
CA VAL A 272 -7.47 11.24 -16.66
C VAL A 272 -6.76 12.34 -17.43
N VAL A 273 -7.09 12.52 -18.70
CA VAL A 273 -6.54 13.58 -19.55
C VAL A 273 -7.64 14.59 -19.87
N PHE A 274 -7.42 15.84 -19.53
CA PHE A 274 -8.25 16.94 -19.96
C PHE A 274 -7.90 17.36 -21.40
N SER A 275 -8.84 17.94 -22.11
CA SER A 275 -8.58 18.48 -23.46
C SER A 275 -7.69 19.73 -23.38
N ASP A 276 -6.95 20.00 -24.46
CA ASP A 276 -6.13 21.24 -24.55
C ASP A 276 -6.97 22.51 -24.43
N THR A 277 -8.27 22.43 -24.72
CA THR A 277 -9.23 23.54 -24.61
C THR A 277 -9.99 23.56 -23.29
N PHE A 278 -9.61 22.71 -22.31
CA PHE A 278 -10.33 22.56 -21.04
C PHE A 278 -10.50 23.90 -20.31
N VAL A 279 -9.43 24.64 -20.13
CA VAL A 279 -9.44 25.93 -19.41
C VAL A 279 -10.28 26.96 -20.16
N ASP A 280 -10.09 27.11 -21.48
CA ASP A 280 -10.85 28.06 -22.31
C ASP A 280 -12.34 27.73 -22.33
N SER A 281 -12.67 26.42 -22.46
CA SER A 281 -14.06 25.96 -22.46
C SER A 281 -14.74 26.19 -21.12
N LEU A 282 -13.99 25.99 -20.02
CA LEU A 282 -14.49 26.24 -18.68
C LEU A 282 -14.69 27.72 -18.38
N GLN A 283 -13.75 28.59 -18.83
CA GLN A 283 -13.88 30.05 -18.73
C GLN A 283 -15.11 30.54 -19.47
N LEU A 284 -15.36 30.01 -20.67
CA LEU A 284 -16.56 30.36 -21.45
C LEU A 284 -17.85 29.87 -20.74
N LEU A 285 -17.81 28.67 -20.14
CA LEU A 285 -18.99 28.10 -19.47
C LEU A 285 -19.32 28.81 -18.16
N LEU A 286 -18.32 29.27 -17.43
CA LEU A 286 -18.52 29.99 -16.17
C LEU A 286 -18.79 31.48 -16.32
N GLU A 287 -18.57 32.07 -17.50
CA GLU A 287 -18.81 33.50 -17.76
C GLU A 287 -18.19 34.44 -16.70
N GLU A 288 -16.94 34.11 -16.25
CA GLU A 288 -16.23 34.85 -15.20
C GLU A 288 -16.83 34.68 -13.78
N LYS A 289 -17.80 33.79 -13.56
CA LYS A 289 -18.35 33.51 -12.23
C LYS A 289 -17.26 32.85 -11.34
N PRO A 290 -17.12 33.29 -10.08
CA PRO A 290 -16.14 32.72 -9.19
C PRO A 290 -16.51 31.30 -8.77
N ILE A 291 -15.52 30.39 -8.79
CA ILE A 291 -15.65 29.01 -8.32
C ILE A 291 -15.61 28.99 -6.80
N ASN A 292 -16.63 28.43 -6.17
CA ASN A 292 -16.72 28.24 -4.73
C ASN A 292 -16.18 26.86 -4.34
N ALA A 293 -16.50 25.83 -5.13
CA ALA A 293 -16.01 24.48 -4.94
C ALA A 293 -15.97 23.70 -6.27
N ALA A 294 -15.06 22.72 -6.34
CA ALA A 294 -14.98 21.80 -7.48
C ALA A 294 -14.63 20.39 -6.99
N TYR A 295 -15.42 19.42 -7.41
CA TYR A 295 -15.28 18.02 -7.00
C TYR A 295 -15.13 17.11 -8.20
N LEU A 296 -14.07 16.29 -8.22
CA LEU A 296 -13.87 15.26 -9.22
C LEU A 296 -14.23 13.90 -8.61
N THR A 297 -15.20 13.20 -9.19
CA THR A 297 -15.79 11.97 -8.66
C THR A 297 -15.59 10.81 -9.62
N PHE A 298 -15.10 9.68 -9.06
CA PHE A 298 -14.89 8.41 -9.73
C PHE A 298 -15.87 7.38 -9.17
N ASN A 299 -16.66 6.74 -10.03
CA ASN A 299 -17.66 5.75 -9.63
C ASN A 299 -17.04 4.36 -9.66
N GLN A 300 -16.98 3.68 -8.51
CA GLN A 300 -16.52 2.30 -8.38
C GLN A 300 -17.55 1.34 -8.97
N ILE A 301 -17.07 0.30 -9.67
CA ILE A 301 -17.88 -0.86 -10.01
C ILE A 301 -17.81 -1.85 -8.83
N ASN A 302 -18.98 -2.07 -8.19
CA ASN A 302 -19.08 -3.07 -7.12
C ASN A 302 -19.09 -4.46 -7.73
N GLU A 303 -18.07 -5.26 -7.40
CA GLU A 303 -18.00 -6.67 -7.71
C GLU A 303 -18.14 -7.52 -6.45
N THR A 304 -18.81 -8.65 -6.58
CA THR A 304 -18.76 -9.71 -5.57
C THR A 304 -17.53 -10.55 -5.85
N SER A 305 -16.39 -10.18 -5.30
CA SER A 305 -15.14 -10.93 -5.47
C SER A 305 -14.37 -11.00 -4.15
N ASP A 306 -13.43 -11.93 -4.08
CA ASP A 306 -12.50 -12.04 -2.94
C ASP A 306 -11.46 -10.89 -2.93
N TYR A 307 -11.51 -10.02 -3.94
CA TYR A 307 -10.58 -8.91 -4.12
C TYR A 307 -11.25 -7.59 -3.74
N SER A 308 -11.00 -7.13 -2.51
CA SER A 308 -11.56 -5.88 -2.00
C SER A 308 -10.96 -4.65 -2.68
N ALA A 309 -11.79 -3.62 -2.83
CA ALA A 309 -11.37 -2.31 -3.30
C ALA A 309 -10.46 -1.61 -2.27
N HIS A 310 -9.77 -0.55 -2.72
CA HIS A 310 -9.05 0.33 -1.81
C HIS A 310 -10.04 1.08 -0.92
N SER A 311 -9.69 1.24 0.37
CA SER A 311 -10.44 2.14 1.25
C SER A 311 -10.23 3.59 0.88
N ASP A 312 -9.02 3.91 0.41
CA ASP A 312 -8.58 5.26 0.09
C ASP A 312 -7.69 5.27 -1.15
N LEU A 313 -7.87 6.28 -1.97
CA LEU A 313 -7.05 6.57 -3.14
C LEU A 313 -6.53 8.01 -3.06
N SER A 314 -5.46 8.29 -3.81
CA SER A 314 -4.93 9.64 -3.96
C SER A 314 -5.03 10.09 -5.40
N LEU A 315 -5.32 11.37 -5.61
CA LEU A 315 -5.27 12.03 -6.91
C LEU A 315 -4.00 12.87 -7.00
N VAL A 316 -3.20 12.65 -8.03
CA VAL A 316 -1.93 13.36 -8.24
C VAL A 316 -1.87 13.94 -9.65
N ARG A 317 -1.10 15.01 -9.82
CA ARG A 317 -0.70 15.54 -11.13
C ARG A 317 0.52 14.79 -11.63
N VAL A 318 0.65 14.66 -12.93
CA VAL A 318 1.84 14.07 -13.56
C VAL A 318 2.48 15.10 -14.46
N ASN A 319 3.67 15.56 -14.06
CA ASN A 319 4.45 16.51 -14.82
C ASN A 319 4.92 15.95 -16.18
N ALA A 320 5.36 16.79 -17.08
CA ALA A 320 5.83 16.40 -18.41
C ALA A 320 7.03 15.41 -18.39
N ASP A 321 7.78 15.34 -17.29
CA ASP A 321 8.88 14.38 -17.08
C ASP A 321 8.41 13.06 -16.44
N GLY A 322 7.10 12.90 -16.18
CA GLY A 322 6.52 11.73 -15.53
C GLY A 322 6.51 11.78 -14.00
N THR A 323 7.02 12.84 -13.38
CA THR A 323 7.02 12.98 -11.92
C THR A 323 5.60 13.21 -11.40
N LYS A 324 5.21 12.42 -10.40
CA LYS A 324 3.95 12.57 -9.67
C LYS A 324 4.08 13.64 -8.61
N VAL A 325 3.15 14.59 -8.59
CA VAL A 325 3.10 15.72 -7.65
C VAL A 325 1.72 15.74 -6.99
N PHE A 326 1.68 15.95 -5.68
CA PHE A 326 0.41 16.10 -4.97
C PHE A 326 -0.39 17.30 -5.51
N MET A 327 -1.72 17.14 -5.51
CA MET A 327 -2.64 18.24 -5.82
C MET A 327 -2.50 19.36 -4.78
N GLU A 328 -2.77 20.58 -5.18
CA GLU A 328 -2.71 21.75 -4.29
C GLU A 328 -3.70 21.66 -3.11
N ASP A 329 -4.84 21.03 -3.36
CA ASP A 329 -5.89 20.78 -2.38
C ASP A 329 -5.48 19.73 -1.33
N PHE A 330 -4.55 18.82 -1.65
CA PHE A 330 -4.00 17.83 -0.70
C PHE A 330 -3.40 18.48 0.55
N PHE A 331 -2.76 19.65 0.38
CA PHE A 331 -2.11 20.37 1.48
C PHE A 331 -3.09 21.10 2.42
N GLU A 332 -4.37 21.18 2.06
CA GLU A 332 -5.42 21.72 2.93
C GLU A 332 -5.93 20.68 3.94
N GLY A 333 -5.50 19.41 3.80
CA GLY A 333 -5.78 18.30 4.70
C GLY A 333 -6.75 17.27 4.14
N GLU A 334 -6.76 16.11 4.76
CA GLU A 334 -7.51 14.94 4.31
C GLU A 334 -9.02 15.18 4.22
N THR A 335 -9.61 15.83 5.22
CA THR A 335 -11.04 16.17 5.25
C THR A 335 -11.43 17.09 4.09
N HIS A 336 -10.55 18.00 3.67
CA HIS A 336 -10.79 18.89 2.52
C HIS A 336 -10.61 18.14 1.21
N PHE A 337 -9.52 17.37 1.08
CA PHE A 337 -9.14 16.75 -0.20
C PHE A 337 -10.03 15.56 -0.56
N GLY A 338 -10.40 14.72 0.41
CA GLY A 338 -11.20 13.50 0.20
C GLY A 338 -10.35 12.33 -0.31
N GLY A 339 -10.98 11.45 -1.08
CA GLY A 339 -10.35 10.25 -1.66
C GLY A 339 -10.67 8.96 -0.92
N ALA A 340 -11.47 9.00 0.15
CA ALA A 340 -12.03 7.82 0.79
C ALA A 340 -13.16 7.20 -0.04
N LEU A 341 -13.34 5.88 0.07
CA LEU A 341 -14.43 5.14 -0.56
C LEU A 341 -15.72 5.36 0.24
N GLU A 342 -16.65 6.14 -0.31
CA GLU A 342 -17.97 6.38 0.27
C GLU A 342 -19.05 6.14 -0.80
N ASP A 343 -20.08 5.37 -0.45
CA ASP A 343 -21.20 5.06 -1.34
C ASP A 343 -20.77 4.59 -2.74
N SER A 344 -19.72 3.78 -2.83
CA SER A 344 -19.12 3.30 -4.09
C SER A 344 -18.52 4.41 -4.95
N LYS A 345 -18.01 5.46 -4.35
CA LYS A 345 -17.39 6.60 -5.02
C LYS A 345 -16.12 7.03 -4.30
N TYR A 346 -15.19 7.58 -5.08
CA TYR A 346 -14.05 8.34 -4.58
C TYR A 346 -14.22 9.77 -5.09
N THR A 347 -14.38 10.73 -4.17
CA THR A 347 -14.57 12.13 -4.49
C THR A 347 -13.41 12.96 -3.98
N PHE A 348 -12.85 13.79 -4.85
CA PHE A 348 -11.73 14.67 -4.54
C PHE A 348 -12.16 16.13 -4.70
N ASN A 349 -11.88 16.94 -3.70
CA ASN A 349 -11.98 18.38 -3.82
C ASN A 349 -10.74 18.90 -4.56
N ILE A 350 -10.97 19.55 -5.70
CA ILE A 350 -9.91 20.13 -6.56
C ILE A 350 -10.11 21.63 -6.77
N SER A 351 -10.78 22.29 -5.83
CA SER A 351 -11.19 23.69 -5.93
C SER A 351 -10.00 24.64 -6.09
N LYS A 352 -8.97 24.43 -5.29
CA LYS A 352 -7.74 25.23 -5.32
C LYS A 352 -6.96 25.00 -6.60
N HIS A 353 -6.76 23.73 -6.97
CA HIS A 353 -6.12 23.35 -8.22
C HIS A 353 -6.83 23.98 -9.42
N LEU A 354 -8.16 23.83 -9.50
CA LEU A 354 -8.94 24.36 -10.60
C LEU A 354 -8.85 25.89 -10.67
N SER A 355 -8.91 26.59 -9.54
CA SER A 355 -8.75 28.04 -9.46
C SER A 355 -7.38 28.49 -9.97
N MET A 356 -6.31 27.78 -9.61
CA MET A 356 -4.96 28.09 -10.08
C MET A 356 -4.78 27.83 -11.59
N LEU A 357 -5.39 26.76 -12.13
CA LEU A 357 -5.44 26.54 -13.58
C LEU A 357 -6.16 27.68 -14.31
N MET A 358 -7.32 28.10 -13.80
CA MET A 358 -8.10 29.20 -14.39
C MET A 358 -7.34 30.53 -14.38
N ASN A 359 -6.48 30.75 -13.39
CA ASN A 359 -5.65 31.94 -13.27
C ASN A 359 -4.31 31.84 -14.05
N ASN A 360 -4.05 30.75 -14.77
CA ASN A 360 -2.79 30.43 -15.43
C ASN A 360 -1.59 30.38 -14.47
N GLU A 361 -1.81 29.99 -13.21
CA GLU A 361 -0.78 29.81 -12.21
C GLU A 361 -0.15 28.41 -12.27
N LEU A 362 -0.87 27.45 -12.86
CA LEU A 362 -0.45 26.07 -13.10
C LEU A 362 -0.61 25.69 -14.58
N PRO A 363 0.24 24.81 -15.11
CA PRO A 363 0.02 24.17 -16.40
C PRO A 363 -1.11 23.13 -16.29
N LEU A 364 -1.80 22.88 -17.40
CA LEU A 364 -2.72 21.77 -17.53
C LEU A 364 -1.89 20.48 -17.65
N GLU A 365 -2.04 19.57 -16.71
CA GLU A 365 -1.32 18.29 -16.62
C GLU A 365 -2.30 17.14 -16.50
N ASP A 366 -1.85 15.92 -16.85
CA ASP A 366 -2.62 14.71 -16.65
C ASP A 366 -2.79 14.43 -15.15
N LEU A 367 -3.98 13.93 -14.77
CA LEU A 367 -4.25 13.48 -13.42
C LEU A 367 -4.20 11.96 -13.35
N HIS A 368 -3.55 11.43 -12.32
CA HIS A 368 -3.56 10.00 -12.03
C HIS A 368 -4.23 9.74 -10.67
N LEU A 369 -5.23 8.85 -10.70
CA LEU A 369 -5.77 8.24 -9.48
C LEU A 369 -4.88 7.06 -9.11
N THR A 370 -4.27 7.11 -7.92
CA THR A 370 -3.23 6.18 -7.48
C THR A 370 -3.58 5.54 -6.14
N PRO A 371 -3.15 4.30 -5.88
CA PRO A 371 -3.39 3.66 -4.59
C PRO A 371 -2.54 4.28 -3.48
N ILE A 372 -3.15 4.56 -2.33
CA ILE A 372 -2.42 4.89 -1.11
C ILE A 372 -1.82 3.60 -0.54
N GLY A 373 -0.55 3.63 -0.17
CA GLY A 373 0.14 2.46 0.36
C GLY A 373 0.36 1.34 -0.67
N ALA A 374 0.56 1.68 -1.94
CA ALA A 374 0.76 0.73 -3.05
C ALA A 374 1.85 -0.33 -2.79
N SER A 375 2.81 -0.04 -1.91
CA SER A 375 3.91 -0.95 -1.55
C SER A 375 3.60 -1.89 -0.38
N VAL A 376 2.45 -1.73 0.29
CA VAL A 376 2.09 -2.47 1.52
C VAL A 376 0.67 -3.05 1.51
N ASN A 377 -0.04 -2.94 0.40
CA ASN A 377 -1.33 -3.59 0.20
C ASN A 377 -1.44 -4.20 -1.21
N ALA A 378 -2.41 -5.09 -1.42
CA ALA A 378 -2.65 -5.79 -2.69
C ALA A 378 -4.02 -5.46 -3.30
N ASN A 379 -4.69 -4.44 -2.79
CA ASN A 379 -6.04 -4.05 -3.23
C ASN A 379 -6.07 -3.67 -4.71
N ARG A 380 -7.25 -3.84 -5.30
CA ARG A 380 -7.55 -3.35 -6.64
C ARG A 380 -8.98 -2.76 -6.69
N THR A 381 -9.20 -1.78 -7.54
CA THR A 381 -10.51 -1.12 -7.69
C THR A 381 -10.83 -0.97 -9.17
N LEU A 382 -12.06 -1.29 -9.55
CA LEU A 382 -12.57 -1.07 -10.90
C LEU A 382 -13.49 0.15 -10.94
N PHE A 383 -13.48 0.85 -12.06
CA PHE A 383 -14.24 2.09 -12.25
C PHE A 383 -15.15 2.02 -13.46
N ALA A 384 -16.28 2.69 -13.35
CA ALA A 384 -17.12 3.00 -14.49
C ALA A 384 -16.42 4.01 -15.44
N GLU A 385 -16.76 3.96 -16.71
CA GLU A 385 -16.20 4.88 -17.72
C GLU A 385 -16.58 6.35 -17.51
N ASN A 386 -17.45 6.64 -16.53
CA ASN A 386 -17.94 7.97 -16.24
C ASN A 386 -17.21 8.60 -15.05
N VAL A 387 -16.42 9.64 -15.33
CA VAL A 387 -15.85 10.57 -14.34
C VAL A 387 -16.62 11.87 -14.38
N GLU A 388 -16.96 12.42 -13.23
CA GLU A 388 -17.77 13.62 -13.09
C GLU A 388 -16.98 14.73 -12.41
N LEU A 389 -16.92 15.90 -13.05
CA LEU A 389 -16.46 17.16 -12.46
C LEU A 389 -17.68 18.02 -12.14
N ARG A 390 -17.96 18.22 -10.85
CA ARG A 390 -18.99 19.12 -10.36
C ARG A 390 -18.37 20.43 -9.91
N ILE A 391 -18.83 21.54 -10.45
CA ILE A 391 -18.34 22.88 -10.10
C ILE A 391 -19.52 23.67 -9.51
N ILE A 392 -19.26 24.28 -8.39
CA ILE A 392 -20.18 25.19 -7.68
C ILE A 392 -19.62 26.58 -7.80
N PHE A 393 -20.43 27.51 -8.23
CA PHE A 393 -20.06 28.92 -8.47
C PHE A 393 -21.07 29.87 -7.84
N THR A 394 -20.77 31.15 -7.79
CA THR A 394 -21.73 32.20 -7.38
C THR A 394 -22.23 32.91 -8.61
N ASP A 395 -23.57 32.96 -8.79
CA ASP A 395 -24.23 33.80 -9.76
C ASP A 395 -24.65 35.13 -9.08
N PHE A 396 -24.19 36.25 -9.60
CA PHE A 396 -24.44 37.58 -9.02
C PHE A 396 -25.55 38.30 -9.75
#